data_a78acd35836f37379e99ccec05387396
#
_entry.id   a78acd35836f37379e99ccec05387396
#
_cell.length_a   1.000
_cell.length_b   1.000
_cell.length_c   1.000
_cell.angle_alpha   90.00
_cell.angle_beta   90.00
_cell.angle_gamma   90.00
#
_symmetry.space_group_name_H-M   'P 1'
#
loop_
_entity.id
_entity.type
_entity.pdbx_description
1 polymer ?
#
loop_
_entity_poly.entity_id
_entity_poly.type
_entity_poly.pdbx_seq_one_letter_code
_entity_poly.pdbx_strand_id
1 'polypeptide(L)'
;LPEVERLCKKYGTLIVADEVQTGLGRTGKFWAIDHWNVKPDMICMAKALSGGFVPVGAVAMTHKIMDSVFNRMDRAVVHGSTFAKNNLAMAAGLATLHVMEEEKLVENSLKTGTGIINSLNALSGKYEFLKEARGKGMMIAIEFQSPKSLTLKAAWAMLEAANKGLFC
;
A
#
# COMPACT_ATOMS: atom_id res chain seq x y z
N LEU A 1 5.85 -11.92 -8.39
CA LEU A 1 4.78 -12.49 -7.54
C LEU A 1 4.17 -13.78 -8.12
N PRO A 2 3.95 -13.95 -9.44
CA PRO A 2 3.42 -15.21 -9.98
C PRO A 2 4.26 -16.45 -9.62
N GLU A 3 5.59 -16.32 -9.59
CA GLU A 3 6.47 -17.43 -9.18
C GLU A 3 6.33 -17.76 -7.68
N VAL A 4 6.10 -16.75 -6.84
CA VAL A 4 5.78 -16.96 -5.41
C VAL A 4 4.49 -17.75 -5.28
N GLU A 5 3.44 -17.36 -6.02
CA GLU A 5 2.16 -18.09 -6.03
C GLU A 5 2.35 -19.56 -6.46
N ARG A 6 3.12 -19.79 -7.52
CA ARG A 6 3.43 -21.15 -8.00
C ARG A 6 4.11 -22.00 -6.92
N LEU A 7 5.10 -21.42 -6.23
CA LEU A 7 5.81 -22.10 -5.14
C LEU A 7 4.89 -22.36 -3.93
N CYS A 8 4.09 -21.36 -3.52
CA CYS A 8 3.15 -21.51 -2.42
C CYS A 8 2.15 -22.64 -2.71
N LYS A 9 1.57 -22.67 -3.91
CA LYS A 9 0.70 -23.77 -4.34
C LYS A 9 1.39 -25.13 -4.32
N LYS A 10 2.64 -25.18 -4.79
CA LYS A 10 3.43 -26.42 -4.82
C LYS A 10 3.65 -27.00 -3.42
N TYR A 11 3.91 -26.15 -2.44
CA TYR A 11 4.25 -26.57 -1.06
C TYR A 11 3.10 -26.45 -0.07
N GLY A 12 1.89 -26.09 -0.51
CA GLY A 12 0.73 -25.93 0.37
C GLY A 12 0.87 -24.76 1.34
N THR A 13 1.66 -23.73 1.00
CA THR A 13 1.88 -22.53 1.80
C THR A 13 0.83 -21.47 1.48
N LEU A 14 0.26 -20.83 2.50
CA LEU A 14 -0.69 -19.74 2.32
C LEU A 14 0.01 -18.45 1.90
N ILE A 15 -0.67 -17.66 1.07
CA ILE A 15 -0.25 -16.31 0.68
C ILE A 15 -1.05 -15.29 1.45
N VAL A 16 -0.37 -14.45 2.23
CA VAL A 16 -0.96 -13.29 2.89
C VAL A 16 -0.47 -12.04 2.20
N ALA A 17 -1.37 -11.27 1.59
CA ALA A 17 -1.05 -9.96 1.04
C ALA A 17 -1.22 -8.89 2.11
N ASP A 18 -0.13 -8.25 2.51
CA ASP A 18 -0.17 -7.07 3.38
C ASP A 18 -0.45 -5.83 2.52
N GLU A 19 -1.72 -5.48 2.43
CA GLU A 19 -2.21 -4.33 1.68
C GLU A 19 -2.53 -3.13 2.59
N VAL A 20 -1.99 -3.14 3.80
CA VAL A 20 -2.19 -2.06 4.78
C VAL A 20 -1.78 -0.70 4.24
N GLN A 21 -0.72 -0.64 3.42
CA GLN A 21 -0.24 0.59 2.80
C GLN A 21 -0.52 0.65 1.30
N THR A 22 -0.52 -0.46 0.62
CA THR A 22 -0.58 -0.55 -0.84
C THR A 22 -1.99 -0.68 -1.39
N GLY A 23 -2.93 -1.15 -0.57
CA GLY A 23 -4.32 -1.37 -0.94
C GLY A 23 -5.16 -0.09 -1.05
N LEU A 24 -6.44 -0.29 -1.26
CA LEU A 24 -7.46 0.75 -1.34
C LEU A 24 -7.12 1.83 -2.39
N GLY A 25 -6.72 1.38 -3.57
CA GLY A 25 -6.52 2.25 -4.72
C GLY A 25 -5.16 2.94 -4.79
N ARG A 26 -4.32 2.85 -3.76
CA ARG A 26 -3.04 3.59 -3.67
C ARG A 26 -2.14 3.39 -4.89
N THR A 27 -2.11 2.18 -5.45
CA THR A 27 -1.25 1.83 -6.58
C THR A 27 -1.94 1.93 -7.95
N GLY A 28 -3.18 2.44 -8.01
CA GLY A 28 -3.97 2.49 -9.24
C GLY A 28 -4.68 1.18 -9.59
N LYS A 29 -4.70 0.24 -8.66
CA LYS A 29 -5.57 -0.93 -8.57
C LYS A 29 -6.18 -0.95 -7.17
N PHE A 30 -7.35 -1.59 -6.98
CA PHE A 30 -7.97 -1.66 -5.65
C PHE A 30 -7.05 -2.35 -4.66
N TRP A 31 -6.47 -3.49 -5.04
CA TRP A 31 -5.36 -4.13 -4.34
C TRP A 31 -4.09 -4.08 -5.18
N ALA A 32 -2.95 -3.83 -4.56
CA ALA A 32 -1.68 -3.81 -5.29
C ALA A 32 -1.35 -5.17 -5.89
N ILE A 33 -1.73 -6.27 -5.25
CA ILE A 33 -1.50 -7.62 -5.76
C ILE A 33 -2.20 -7.89 -7.09
N ASP A 34 -3.28 -7.16 -7.41
CA ASP A 34 -4.01 -7.25 -8.68
C ASP A 34 -3.16 -6.87 -9.90
N HIS A 35 -2.07 -6.13 -9.71
CA HIS A 35 -1.14 -5.84 -10.80
C HIS A 35 -0.49 -7.09 -11.39
N TRP A 36 -0.45 -8.17 -10.64
CA TRP A 36 0.18 -9.43 -11.04
C TRP A 36 -0.82 -10.57 -11.21
N ASN A 37 -2.11 -10.30 -11.06
CA ASN A 37 -3.19 -11.28 -11.14
C ASN A 37 -2.96 -12.50 -10.21
N VAL A 38 -2.35 -12.28 -9.05
CA VAL A 38 -2.14 -13.29 -8.00
C VAL A 38 -3.31 -13.24 -7.03
N LYS A 39 -3.82 -14.41 -6.67
CA LYS A 39 -4.92 -14.54 -5.70
C LYS A 39 -4.37 -14.96 -4.34
N PRO A 40 -4.29 -14.05 -3.37
CA PRO A 40 -3.86 -14.38 -2.02
C PRO A 40 -4.96 -15.15 -1.28
N ASP A 41 -4.56 -15.90 -0.26
CA ASP A 41 -5.47 -16.59 0.66
C ASP A 41 -6.04 -15.63 1.70
N MET A 42 -5.27 -14.60 2.07
CA MET A 42 -5.65 -13.54 3.00
C MET A 42 -5.15 -12.19 2.52
N ILE A 43 -5.90 -11.13 2.87
CA ILE A 43 -5.53 -9.73 2.62
C ILE A 43 -5.66 -8.96 3.94
N CYS A 44 -4.58 -8.33 4.38
CA CYS A 44 -4.59 -7.39 5.49
C CYS A 44 -4.82 -5.97 4.98
N MET A 45 -5.72 -5.23 5.63
CA MET A 45 -6.07 -3.86 5.27
C MET A 45 -6.25 -2.97 6.50
N ALA A 46 -5.86 -1.72 6.40
CA ALA A 46 -6.01 -0.70 7.44
C ALA A 46 -5.84 0.71 6.83
N LYS A 47 -5.30 1.65 7.58
CA LYS A 47 -4.94 3.02 7.16
C LYS A 47 -6.08 3.71 6.39
N ALA A 48 -6.04 3.68 5.06
CA ALA A 48 -7.03 4.32 4.21
C ALA A 48 -8.44 3.71 4.32
N LEU A 49 -8.61 2.57 5.00
CA LEU A 49 -9.90 1.87 5.12
C LEU A 49 -11.01 2.73 5.74
N SER A 50 -10.67 3.71 6.57
CA SER A 50 -11.63 4.67 7.14
C SER A 50 -11.45 6.09 6.62
N GLY A 51 -10.79 6.29 5.49
CA GLY A 51 -10.40 7.62 5.02
C GLY A 51 -9.37 8.33 5.93
N GLY A 52 -8.79 7.62 6.90
CA GLY A 52 -7.87 8.17 7.88
C GLY A 52 -8.54 8.79 9.12
N PHE A 53 -9.88 8.77 9.21
CA PHE A 53 -10.61 9.42 10.30
C PHE A 53 -10.68 8.60 11.59
N VAL A 54 -10.77 7.27 11.47
CA VAL A 54 -10.95 6.37 12.61
C VAL A 54 -9.97 5.19 12.50
N PRO A 55 -9.24 4.83 13.55
CA PRO A 55 -8.42 3.64 13.54
C PRO A 55 -9.27 2.39 13.26
N VAL A 56 -8.96 1.69 12.17
CA VAL A 56 -9.62 0.44 11.77
C VAL A 56 -8.66 -0.43 10.98
N GLY A 57 -8.75 -1.71 11.20
CA GLY A 57 -8.07 -2.73 10.41
C GLY A 57 -9.00 -3.91 10.16
N ALA A 58 -8.77 -4.62 9.07
CA ALA A 58 -9.50 -5.82 8.74
C ALA A 58 -8.60 -6.85 8.06
N VAL A 59 -8.98 -8.11 8.14
CA VAL A 59 -8.39 -9.20 7.38
C VAL A 59 -9.51 -9.88 6.61
N ALA A 60 -9.41 -9.87 5.29
CA ALA A 60 -10.24 -10.70 4.43
C ALA A 60 -9.54 -12.04 4.22
N MET A 61 -10.30 -13.14 4.23
CA MET A 61 -9.74 -14.48 4.04
C MET A 61 -10.74 -15.39 3.34
N THR A 62 -10.26 -16.48 2.79
CA THR A 62 -11.14 -17.51 2.20
C THR A 62 -11.98 -18.20 3.27
N HIS A 63 -13.17 -18.68 2.92
CA HIS A 63 -14.02 -19.47 3.83
C HIS A 63 -13.28 -20.64 4.44
N LYS A 64 -12.47 -21.34 3.64
CA LYS A 64 -11.66 -22.47 4.12
C LYS A 64 -10.77 -22.10 5.30
N ILE A 65 -10.14 -20.93 5.27
CA ILE A 65 -9.29 -20.44 6.36
C ILE A 65 -10.16 -20.02 7.54
N MET A 66 -11.21 -19.25 7.28
CA MET A 66 -12.16 -18.84 8.32
C MET A 66 -12.68 -20.04 9.12
N ASP A 67 -13.15 -21.06 8.43
CA ASP A 67 -13.68 -22.28 9.04
C ASP A 67 -12.61 -23.07 9.79
N SER A 68 -11.35 -23.04 9.36
CA SER A 68 -10.28 -23.73 10.08
C SER A 68 -9.96 -23.09 11.44
N VAL A 69 -10.24 -21.79 11.58
CA VAL A 69 -9.98 -21.03 12.82
C VAL A 69 -11.21 -20.93 13.69
N PHE A 70 -12.38 -20.60 13.15
CA PHE A 70 -13.60 -20.28 13.88
C PHE A 70 -14.69 -21.36 13.76
N ASN A 71 -14.30 -22.62 13.69
CA ASN A 71 -15.20 -23.75 13.42
C ASN A 71 -15.91 -24.34 14.63
N ARG A 72 -15.64 -23.80 15.85
CA ARG A 72 -16.17 -24.32 17.10
C ARG A 72 -16.43 -23.18 18.08
N MET A 73 -17.37 -23.38 19.02
CA MET A 73 -17.71 -22.37 20.03
C MET A 73 -16.54 -21.99 20.95
N ASP A 74 -15.70 -22.96 21.30
CA ASP A 74 -14.48 -22.73 22.09
C ASP A 74 -13.39 -21.94 21.33
N ARG A 75 -13.55 -21.75 20.02
CA ARG A 75 -12.70 -20.94 19.15
C ARG A 75 -13.35 -19.63 18.66
N ALA A 76 -14.57 -19.33 19.12
CA ALA A 76 -15.29 -18.15 18.66
C ALA A 76 -14.59 -16.81 19.01
N VAL A 77 -13.68 -16.80 19.98
CA VAL A 77 -12.99 -15.60 20.50
C VAL A 77 -11.46 -15.79 20.49
N VAL A 78 -10.90 -16.51 19.52
CA VAL A 78 -9.45 -16.70 19.42
C VAL A 78 -8.72 -15.44 18.96
N HIS A 79 -9.43 -14.50 18.32
CA HIS A 79 -8.90 -13.23 17.88
C HIS A 79 -9.96 -12.14 18.02
N GLY A 80 -9.60 -11.03 18.63
CA GLY A 80 -10.48 -9.89 18.77
C GLY A 80 -9.84 -8.76 19.56
N SER A 81 -10.53 -7.64 19.65
CA SER A 81 -10.20 -6.53 20.54
C SER A 81 -11.46 -5.90 21.08
N THR A 82 -11.36 -5.20 22.22
CA THR A 82 -12.48 -4.48 22.85
C THR A 82 -13.16 -3.49 21.88
N PHE A 83 -12.39 -2.86 21.02
CA PHE A 83 -12.88 -1.88 20.04
C PHE A 83 -13.19 -2.48 18.67
N ALA A 84 -13.06 -3.79 18.49
CA ALA A 84 -13.40 -4.45 17.23
C ALA A 84 -14.87 -4.23 16.89
N LYS A 85 -15.14 -4.03 15.60
CA LYS A 85 -16.50 -3.85 15.05
C LYS A 85 -17.28 -2.68 15.67
N ASN A 86 -16.58 -1.63 16.14
CA ASN A 86 -17.29 -0.46 16.64
C ASN A 86 -18.01 0.26 15.48
N ASN A 87 -19.20 0.78 15.77
CA ASN A 87 -20.09 1.34 14.76
C ASN A 87 -19.49 2.54 14.01
N LEU A 88 -18.69 3.37 14.69
CA LEU A 88 -18.06 4.53 14.07
C LEU A 88 -17.03 4.10 13.01
N ALA A 89 -16.18 3.13 13.33
CA ALA A 89 -15.20 2.62 12.38
C ALA A 89 -15.87 1.91 11.19
N MET A 90 -16.97 1.20 11.43
CA MET A 90 -17.73 0.55 10.35
C MET A 90 -18.39 1.57 9.43
N ALA A 91 -19.01 2.61 9.99
CA ALA A 91 -19.61 3.69 9.21
C ALA A 91 -18.56 4.46 8.39
N ALA A 92 -17.41 4.80 8.99
CA ALA A 92 -16.31 5.46 8.28
C ALA A 92 -15.75 4.59 7.15
N GLY A 93 -15.59 3.29 7.38
CA GLY A 93 -15.12 2.35 6.35
C GLY A 93 -16.09 2.25 5.18
N LEU A 94 -17.38 2.11 5.45
CA LEU A 94 -18.41 2.05 4.40
C LEU A 94 -18.46 3.36 3.60
N ALA A 95 -18.43 4.51 4.26
CA ALA A 95 -18.41 5.81 3.59
C ALA A 95 -17.15 5.97 2.71
N THR A 96 -16.01 5.52 3.19
CA THR A 96 -14.75 5.55 2.40
C THR A 96 -14.87 4.73 1.13
N LEU A 97 -15.37 3.50 1.22
CA LEU A 97 -15.53 2.63 0.05
C LEU A 97 -16.51 3.24 -0.97
N HIS A 98 -17.59 3.84 -0.50
CA HIS A 98 -18.57 4.50 -1.34
C HIS A 98 -17.97 5.70 -2.10
N VAL A 99 -17.27 6.60 -1.40
CA VAL A 99 -16.58 7.74 -2.00
C VAL A 99 -15.51 7.28 -3.01
N MET A 100 -14.77 6.22 -2.70
CA MET A 100 -13.77 5.67 -3.63
C MET A 100 -14.39 5.24 -4.95
N GLU A 101 -15.58 4.65 -4.92
CA GLU A 101 -16.32 4.23 -6.12
C GLU A 101 -16.92 5.43 -6.86
N GLU A 102 -17.64 6.32 -6.17
CA GLU A 102 -18.29 7.50 -6.76
C GLU A 102 -17.29 8.44 -7.43
N GLU A 103 -16.18 8.75 -6.76
CA GLU A 103 -15.17 9.69 -7.24
C GLU A 103 -14.09 9.00 -8.10
N LYS A 104 -14.19 7.70 -8.35
CA LYS A 104 -13.22 6.93 -9.16
C LYS A 104 -11.79 7.12 -8.70
N LEU A 105 -11.56 7.07 -7.38
CA LEU A 105 -10.27 7.40 -6.79
C LEU A 105 -9.14 6.44 -7.20
N VAL A 106 -9.47 5.18 -7.54
CA VAL A 106 -8.51 4.20 -8.04
C VAL A 106 -7.94 4.63 -9.39
N GLU A 107 -8.81 5.02 -10.33
CA GLU A 107 -8.43 5.51 -11.65
C GLU A 107 -7.69 6.84 -11.56
N ASN A 108 -8.15 7.73 -10.68
CA ASN A 108 -7.47 9.00 -10.44
C ASN A 108 -6.06 8.79 -9.89
N SER A 109 -5.87 7.85 -8.96
CA SER A 109 -4.54 7.47 -8.44
C SER A 109 -3.61 7.00 -9.57
N LEU A 110 -4.10 6.15 -10.46
CA LEU A 110 -3.32 5.67 -11.60
C LEU A 110 -2.92 6.81 -12.53
N LYS A 111 -3.89 7.62 -12.96
CA LYS A 111 -3.68 8.73 -13.89
C LYS A 111 -2.70 9.77 -13.33
N THR A 112 -2.97 10.24 -12.12
CA THR A 112 -2.18 11.29 -11.47
C THR A 112 -0.77 10.78 -11.16
N GLY A 113 -0.63 9.58 -10.59
CA GLY A 113 0.66 8.98 -10.26
C GLY A 113 1.53 8.76 -11.50
N THR A 114 0.94 8.28 -12.60
CA THR A 114 1.66 8.14 -13.87
C THR A 114 2.15 9.48 -14.38
N GLY A 115 1.32 10.53 -14.32
CA GLY A 115 1.71 11.89 -14.72
C GLY A 115 2.87 12.43 -13.88
N ILE A 116 2.84 12.24 -12.57
CA ILE A 116 3.91 12.67 -11.66
C ILE A 116 5.22 11.94 -11.98
N ILE A 117 5.19 10.61 -12.12
CA ILE A 117 6.38 9.80 -12.42
C ILE A 117 7.01 10.24 -13.74
N ASN A 118 6.20 10.43 -14.79
CA ASN A 118 6.67 10.88 -16.09
C ASN A 118 7.29 12.27 -16.03
N SER A 119 6.66 13.21 -15.30
CA SER A 119 7.17 14.56 -15.13
C SER A 119 8.51 14.57 -14.37
N LEU A 120 8.61 13.77 -13.30
CA LEU A 120 9.87 13.66 -12.54
C LEU A 120 10.98 13.01 -13.36
N ASN A 121 10.68 11.96 -14.12
CA ASN A 121 11.68 11.32 -14.98
C ASN A 121 12.13 12.24 -16.14
N ALA A 122 11.28 13.12 -16.63
CA ALA A 122 11.69 14.16 -17.58
C ALA A 122 12.70 15.16 -16.98
N LEU A 123 12.73 15.30 -15.67
CA LEU A 123 13.69 16.15 -14.96
C LEU A 123 15.02 15.44 -14.63
N SER A 124 15.06 14.10 -14.63
CA SER A 124 16.26 13.34 -14.25
C SER A 124 17.45 13.62 -15.18
N GLY A 125 17.20 13.89 -16.47
CA GLY A 125 18.24 14.32 -17.41
C GLY A 125 18.74 15.76 -17.20
N LYS A 126 17.97 16.60 -16.49
CA LYS A 126 18.29 18.00 -16.24
C LYS A 126 19.03 18.20 -14.91
N TYR A 127 18.72 17.38 -13.92
CA TYR A 127 19.24 17.49 -12.56
C TYR A 127 20.07 16.27 -12.19
N GLU A 128 21.38 16.44 -12.08
CA GLU A 128 22.34 15.36 -11.81
C GLU A 128 22.04 14.55 -10.54
N PHE A 129 21.45 15.18 -9.53
CA PHE A 129 21.12 14.53 -8.26
C PHE A 129 19.85 13.66 -8.33
N LEU A 130 19.01 13.86 -9.35
CA LEU A 130 17.79 13.08 -9.53
C LEU A 130 18.10 11.87 -10.41
N LYS A 131 18.14 10.67 -9.80
CA LYS A 131 18.45 9.45 -10.54
C LYS A 131 17.22 8.93 -11.29
N GLU A 132 16.14 8.67 -10.59
CA GLU A 132 14.88 8.23 -11.18
C GLU A 132 13.68 8.47 -10.27
N ALA A 133 12.49 8.48 -10.83
CA ALA A 133 11.23 8.31 -10.11
C ALA A 133 10.56 7.02 -10.59
N ARG A 134 10.12 6.19 -9.64
CA ARG A 134 9.43 4.92 -9.92
C ARG A 134 8.26 4.71 -8.99
N GLY A 135 7.33 3.88 -9.39
CA GLY A 135 6.17 3.55 -8.58
C GLY A 135 4.99 3.03 -9.37
N LYS A 136 3.86 2.95 -8.69
CA LYS A 136 2.55 2.61 -9.25
C LYS A 136 1.49 3.48 -8.58
N GLY A 137 0.61 4.11 -9.37
CA GLY A 137 -0.36 5.06 -8.86
C GLY A 137 0.31 6.16 -8.04
N MET A 138 -0.26 6.48 -6.89
CA MET A 138 0.28 7.48 -5.95
C MET A 138 1.33 6.91 -4.98
N MET A 139 1.76 5.66 -5.15
CA MET A 139 2.88 5.10 -4.42
C MET A 139 4.16 5.33 -5.21
N ILE A 140 4.81 6.45 -4.96
CA ILE A 140 5.93 6.97 -5.76
C ILE A 140 7.18 7.01 -4.89
N ALA A 141 8.29 6.55 -5.44
CA ALA A 141 9.62 6.69 -4.87
C ALA A 141 10.47 7.55 -5.80
N ILE A 142 11.21 8.48 -5.21
CA ILE A 142 12.19 9.30 -5.91
C ILE A 142 13.56 8.86 -5.42
N GLU A 143 14.41 8.42 -6.33
CA GLU A 143 15.77 8.02 -6.00
C GLU A 143 16.73 9.14 -6.34
N PHE A 144 17.46 9.57 -5.34
CA PHE A 144 18.50 10.56 -5.48
C PHE A 144 19.88 9.88 -5.54
N GLN A 145 20.85 10.55 -6.17
CA GLN A 145 22.24 10.12 -6.21
C GLN A 145 23.16 11.28 -5.83
N SER A 146 24.29 10.96 -5.23
CA SER A 146 25.29 11.99 -4.89
C SER A 146 25.82 12.66 -6.17
N PRO A 147 25.73 13.99 -6.28
CA PRO A 147 26.21 14.72 -7.44
C PRO A 147 27.74 14.63 -7.60
N LYS A 148 28.22 14.65 -8.84
CA LYS A 148 29.66 14.62 -9.14
C LYS A 148 30.34 15.93 -8.81
N SER A 149 29.65 17.05 -8.97
CA SER A 149 30.15 18.40 -8.68
C SER A 149 30.38 18.61 -7.19
N LEU A 150 31.50 19.21 -6.83
CA LEU A 150 31.86 19.52 -5.43
C LEU A 150 30.87 20.49 -4.76
N THR A 151 30.37 21.46 -5.52
CA THR A 151 29.38 22.44 -5.05
C THR A 151 28.03 21.79 -4.75
N LEU A 152 27.61 20.83 -5.58
CA LEU A 152 26.37 20.09 -5.38
C LEU A 152 26.48 19.04 -4.26
N LYS A 153 27.70 18.55 -3.95
CA LYS A 153 27.91 17.64 -2.79
C LYS A 153 27.59 18.30 -1.47
N ALA A 154 27.91 19.59 -1.34
CA ALA A 154 27.55 20.35 -0.12
C ALA A 154 26.02 20.48 0.01
N ALA A 155 25.32 20.82 -1.07
CA ALA A 155 23.86 20.87 -1.10
C ALA A 155 23.22 19.49 -0.82
N TRP A 156 23.82 18.42 -1.35
CA TRP A 156 23.41 17.05 -1.06
C TRP A 156 23.54 16.71 0.43
N ALA A 157 24.68 17.02 1.06
CA ALA A 157 24.89 16.79 2.48
C ALA A 157 23.88 17.55 3.34
N MET A 158 23.52 18.78 2.95
CA MET A 158 22.45 19.54 3.60
C MET A 158 21.09 18.89 3.46
N LEU A 159 20.79 18.34 2.30
CA LEU A 159 19.52 17.63 2.02
C LEU A 159 19.42 16.32 2.82
N GLU A 160 20.53 15.57 2.92
CA GLU A 160 20.61 14.39 3.79
C GLU A 160 20.44 14.73 5.26
N ALA A 161 21.04 15.82 5.73
CA ALA A 161 20.90 16.28 7.10
C ALA A 161 19.45 16.71 7.40
N ALA A 162 18.82 17.45 6.47
CA ALA A 162 17.42 17.84 6.57
C ALA A 162 16.48 16.63 6.58
N ASN A 163 16.76 15.63 5.75
CA ASN A 163 15.96 14.41 5.67
C ASN A 163 16.05 13.58 6.97
N LYS A 164 17.22 13.51 7.58
CA LYS A 164 17.41 12.89 8.89
C LYS A 164 16.66 13.61 10.01
N GLY A 165 16.51 14.93 9.91
CA GLY A 165 15.73 15.73 10.86
C GLY A 165 14.22 15.73 10.64
N LEU A 166 13.75 15.35 9.46
CA LEU A 166 12.32 15.31 9.11
C LEU A 166 11.64 13.98 9.44
N PHE A 167 12.42 12.91 9.62
CA PHE A 167 11.91 11.54 9.82
C PHE A 167 12.36 10.89 11.13
N CYS A 168 12.90 11.66 12.07
CA CYS A 168 13.22 11.21 13.43
C CYS A 168 12.10 11.54 14.42
#